data_eef33e776cac6f932a9efdc39436cc48
#
_entry.id   eef33e776cac6f932a9efdc39436cc48
#
_cell.length_a   1.000
_cell.length_b   1.000
_cell.length_c   1.000
_cell.angle_alpha   90.00
_cell.angle_beta   90.00
_cell.angle_gamma   90.00
#
_symmetry.space_group_name_H-M   'P 1'
#
loop_
_entity.id
_entity.type
_entity.pdbx_description
1 polymer ?
#
loop_
_entity_poly.entity_id
_entity_poly.type
_entity_poly.pdbx_seq_one_letter_code
_entity_poly.pdbx_strand_id
1 'polypeptide(L)'
;AVDSLKRQGASINVYAYDSEESEPTVRRILSDPILKEMDLIIAPENDSHIKLIADFGLANDINVVNTFSLKNEEVSHNAKVFQTNIPHSYLYAEAADRFIRYLGNRKVVFLSHTPEEPDKRDFIGGLKEELDRAHIAYHEIKFGNELNLLDQDSILADASGIVFVPT
;
A
#
# COMPACT_ATOMS: atom_id res chain seq x y z
N ALA A 1 -11.13 24.94 1.39
CA ALA A 1 -12.20 24.02 0.96
C ALA A 1 -13.53 24.36 1.67
N VAL A 2 -13.63 24.28 3.02
CA VAL A 2 -14.88 24.52 3.77
C VAL A 2 -15.50 25.88 3.48
N ASP A 3 -14.72 26.97 3.49
CA ASP A 3 -15.21 28.31 3.18
C ASP A 3 -15.71 28.46 1.74
N SER A 4 -15.14 27.71 0.81
CA SER A 4 -15.60 27.69 -0.58
C SER A 4 -16.97 27.03 -0.69
N LEU A 5 -17.19 25.92 0.01
CA LEU A 5 -18.46 25.21 0.05
C LEU A 5 -19.55 26.04 0.76
N LYS A 6 -19.20 26.69 1.88
CA LYS A 6 -20.11 27.61 2.58
C LYS A 6 -20.56 28.76 1.69
N ARG A 7 -19.66 29.34 0.87
CA ARG A 7 -20.01 30.37 -0.10
C ARG A 7 -20.94 29.89 -1.22
N GLN A 8 -20.95 28.60 -1.49
CA GLN A 8 -21.84 27.93 -2.44
C GLN A 8 -23.20 27.52 -1.80
N GLY A 9 -23.41 27.88 -0.53
CA GLY A 9 -24.66 27.62 0.18
C GLY A 9 -24.70 26.33 0.99
N ALA A 10 -23.56 25.59 1.10
CA ALA A 10 -23.49 24.39 1.93
C ALA A 10 -23.44 24.79 3.42
N SER A 11 -24.30 24.16 4.25
CA SER A 11 -24.22 24.26 5.71
C SER A 11 -23.34 23.14 6.24
N ILE A 12 -22.12 23.47 6.71
CA ILE A 12 -21.14 22.50 7.15
C ILE A 12 -20.61 22.89 8.54
N ASN A 13 -20.69 21.97 9.48
CA ASN A 13 -20.00 22.04 10.77
C ASN A 13 -18.74 21.18 10.69
N VAL A 14 -17.61 21.70 11.14
CA VAL A 14 -16.33 21.00 11.13
C VAL A 14 -15.78 20.90 12.54
N TYR A 15 -15.43 19.68 12.92
CA TYR A 15 -14.78 19.37 14.18
C TYR A 15 -13.38 18.83 13.86
N ALA A 16 -12.35 19.37 14.48
CA ALA A 16 -10.98 18.96 14.26
C ALA A 16 -10.41 18.39 15.55
N TYR A 17 -9.81 17.22 15.43
CA TYR A 17 -9.17 16.50 16.53
C TYR A 17 -7.72 16.19 16.15
N ASP A 18 -6.82 16.29 17.12
CA ASP A 18 -5.45 15.81 17.01
C ASP A 18 -5.39 14.37 17.52
N SER A 19 -4.98 13.46 16.68
CA SER A 19 -4.80 12.04 17.03
C SER A 19 -3.50 11.77 17.79
N GLU A 20 -2.57 12.74 17.82
CA GLU A 20 -1.26 12.66 18.48
C GLU A 20 -0.47 11.40 18.07
N GLU A 21 -0.74 10.86 16.89
CA GLU A 21 -0.22 9.55 16.41
C GLU A 21 -0.38 8.42 17.43
N SER A 22 -1.41 8.51 18.27
CA SER A 22 -1.62 7.67 19.45
C SER A 22 -2.96 6.92 19.37
N GLU A 23 -2.91 5.60 19.33
CA GLU A 23 -4.12 4.77 19.35
C GLU A 23 -5.02 5.03 20.57
N PRO A 24 -4.49 5.15 21.82
CA PRO A 24 -5.31 5.53 22.97
C PRO A 24 -6.02 6.86 22.80
N THR A 25 -5.36 7.85 22.17
CA THR A 25 -5.98 9.15 21.86
C THR A 25 -7.10 9.01 20.84
N VAL A 26 -6.90 8.24 19.77
CA VAL A 26 -7.96 7.95 18.79
C VAL A 26 -9.15 7.26 19.47
N ARG A 27 -8.93 6.25 20.31
CA ARG A 27 -10.01 5.59 21.06
C ARG A 27 -10.78 6.55 21.96
N ARG A 28 -10.07 7.46 22.64
CA ARG A 28 -10.67 8.51 23.46
C ARG A 28 -11.52 9.47 22.60
N ILE A 29 -11.03 9.90 21.44
CA ILE A 29 -11.76 10.74 20.50
C ILE A 29 -13.02 10.00 20.03
N LEU A 30 -12.93 8.75 19.60
CA LEU A 30 -14.07 7.96 19.13
C LEU A 30 -15.11 7.68 20.23
N SER A 31 -14.77 7.88 21.52
CA SER A 31 -15.73 7.80 22.63
C SER A 31 -16.56 9.07 22.81
N ASP A 32 -16.24 10.16 22.13
CA ASP A 32 -17.03 11.40 22.18
C ASP A 32 -18.39 11.18 21.50
N PRO A 33 -19.51 11.38 22.23
CA PRO A 33 -20.84 11.17 21.67
C PRO A 33 -21.13 11.98 20.41
N ILE A 34 -20.52 13.16 20.27
CA ILE A 34 -20.75 14.05 19.11
C ILE A 34 -20.32 13.39 17.80
N LEU A 35 -19.32 12.48 17.84
CA LEU A 35 -18.86 11.81 16.63
C LEU A 35 -19.90 10.87 16.03
N LYS A 36 -20.86 10.39 16.81
CA LYS A 36 -21.97 9.56 16.31
C LYS A 36 -22.98 10.35 15.49
N GLU A 37 -22.93 11.67 15.59
CA GLU A 37 -23.82 12.59 14.85
C GLU A 37 -23.17 13.12 13.56
N MET A 38 -21.96 12.64 13.23
CA MET A 38 -21.25 13.08 12.04
C MET A 38 -21.72 12.33 10.80
N ASP A 39 -21.76 13.03 9.67
CA ASP A 39 -22.03 12.45 8.35
C ASP A 39 -20.76 11.86 7.73
N LEU A 40 -19.61 12.42 8.09
CA LEU A 40 -18.32 12.09 7.47
C LEU A 40 -17.17 12.26 8.44
N ILE A 41 -16.24 11.31 8.44
CA ILE A 41 -14.95 11.40 9.13
C ILE A 41 -13.84 11.35 8.08
N ILE A 42 -12.92 12.32 8.12
CA ILE A 42 -11.66 12.26 7.35
C ILE A 42 -10.60 11.65 8.25
N ALA A 43 -10.11 10.47 7.86
CA ALA A 43 -9.14 9.73 8.65
C ALA A 43 -7.74 10.36 8.58
N PRO A 44 -6.91 10.20 9.63
CA PRO A 44 -5.50 10.62 9.63
C PRO A 44 -4.65 9.73 8.71
N GLU A 45 -3.39 10.10 8.50
CA GLU A 45 -2.44 9.35 7.67
C GLU A 45 -2.05 7.99 8.25
N ASN A 46 -2.11 7.83 9.56
CA ASN A 46 -1.64 6.62 10.24
C ASN A 46 -2.52 5.41 9.98
N ASP A 47 -1.99 4.39 9.29
CA ASP A 47 -2.70 3.17 8.90
C ASP A 47 -3.33 2.41 10.07
N SER A 48 -2.66 2.36 11.23
CA SER A 48 -3.18 1.66 12.41
C SER A 48 -4.44 2.30 12.97
N HIS A 49 -4.60 3.60 12.77
CA HIS A 49 -5.78 4.36 13.22
C HIS A 49 -6.96 4.22 12.26
N ILE A 50 -6.69 4.01 10.97
CA ILE A 50 -7.73 3.93 9.94
C ILE A 50 -8.69 2.79 10.24
N LYS A 51 -8.17 1.60 10.62
CA LYS A 51 -9.03 0.47 10.96
C LYS A 51 -9.99 0.78 12.11
N LEU A 52 -9.52 1.40 13.18
CA LEU A 52 -10.36 1.78 14.32
C LEU A 52 -11.48 2.75 13.91
N ILE A 53 -11.12 3.74 13.08
CA ILE A 53 -12.07 4.75 12.58
C ILE A 53 -13.04 4.12 11.59
N ALA A 54 -12.58 3.22 10.74
CA ALA A 54 -13.41 2.48 9.79
C ALA A 54 -14.44 1.59 10.50
N ASP A 55 -14.02 0.85 11.52
CA ASP A 55 -14.91 0.02 12.34
C ASP A 55 -15.96 0.90 13.06
N PHE A 56 -15.54 2.05 13.58
CA PHE A 56 -16.46 3.03 14.20
C PHE A 56 -17.48 3.57 13.18
N GLY A 57 -17.01 3.94 11.98
CA GLY A 57 -17.86 4.43 10.90
C GLY A 57 -18.91 3.40 10.48
N LEU A 58 -18.50 2.12 10.34
CA LEU A 58 -19.40 1.02 10.02
C LEU A 58 -20.46 0.81 11.10
N ALA A 59 -20.04 0.83 12.37
CA ALA A 59 -20.93 0.60 13.52
C ALA A 59 -21.97 1.74 13.74
N ASN A 60 -21.67 2.96 13.29
CA ASN A 60 -22.51 4.14 13.50
C ASN A 60 -23.10 4.70 12.19
N ASP A 61 -22.97 3.99 11.08
CA ASP A 61 -23.47 4.40 9.75
C ASP A 61 -22.85 5.70 9.22
N ILE A 62 -21.58 5.95 9.54
CA ILE A 62 -20.83 7.16 9.19
C ILE A 62 -19.83 6.86 8.07
N ASN A 63 -19.79 7.68 7.04
CA ASN A 63 -18.81 7.55 5.99
C ASN A 63 -17.41 7.96 6.48
N VAL A 64 -16.39 7.21 6.08
CA VAL A 64 -14.99 7.47 6.42
C VAL A 64 -14.18 7.66 5.15
N VAL A 65 -13.47 8.76 5.04
CA VAL A 65 -12.58 9.02 3.90
C VAL A 65 -11.12 8.87 4.33
N ASN A 66 -10.45 7.90 3.73
CA ASN A 66 -8.99 7.74 3.81
C ASN A 66 -8.35 8.55 2.67
N THR A 67 -7.68 9.65 3.02
CA THR A 67 -7.09 10.57 2.04
C THR A 67 -5.61 10.32 1.78
N PHE A 68 -4.88 9.75 2.73
CA PHE A 68 -3.42 9.75 2.70
C PHE A 68 -2.80 8.35 2.63
N SER A 69 -3.39 7.36 3.27
CA SER A 69 -2.82 6.02 3.29
C SER A 69 -2.86 5.35 1.92
N LEU A 70 -1.75 4.70 1.57
CA LEU A 70 -1.57 3.91 0.35
C LEU A 70 -1.49 2.41 0.64
N LYS A 71 -1.29 2.03 1.91
CA LYS A 71 -1.09 0.64 2.34
C LYS A 71 -2.36 0.01 2.94
N ASN A 72 -3.32 0.84 3.33
CA ASN A 72 -4.54 0.38 3.97
C ASN A 72 -5.56 -0.14 2.95
N GLU A 73 -6.15 -1.29 3.22
CA GLU A 73 -7.10 -1.99 2.34
C GLU A 73 -8.53 -2.03 2.89
N GLU A 74 -8.85 -1.24 3.92
CA GLU A 74 -10.20 -1.21 4.52
C GLU A 74 -11.29 -0.90 3.47
N VAL A 75 -10.97 -0.15 2.43
CA VAL A 75 -11.89 0.15 1.31
C VAL A 75 -12.39 -1.12 0.60
N SER A 76 -11.62 -2.22 0.63
CA SER A 76 -11.96 -3.46 -0.08
C SER A 76 -13.06 -4.26 0.62
N HIS A 77 -13.27 -4.05 1.92
CA HIS A 77 -14.19 -4.88 2.72
C HIS A 77 -15.08 -4.09 3.70
N ASN A 78 -14.91 -2.77 3.76
CA ASN A 78 -15.76 -1.90 4.59
C ASN A 78 -16.52 -0.91 3.70
N ALA A 79 -17.85 -1.10 3.59
CA ALA A 79 -18.71 -0.31 2.71
C ALA A 79 -18.83 1.18 3.10
N LYS A 80 -18.34 1.56 4.29
CA LYS A 80 -18.32 2.95 4.75
C LYS A 80 -17.01 3.65 4.49
N VAL A 81 -15.99 2.94 3.99
CA VAL A 81 -14.68 3.53 3.71
C VAL A 81 -14.59 3.94 2.25
N PHE A 82 -14.19 5.16 2.03
CA PHE A 82 -13.85 5.74 0.73
C PHE A 82 -12.37 6.09 0.72
N GLN A 83 -11.66 5.73 -0.32
CA GLN A 83 -10.23 6.01 -0.45
C GLN A 83 -9.98 6.89 -1.66
N THR A 84 -9.18 7.95 -1.47
CA THR A 84 -8.84 8.87 -2.56
C THR A 84 -7.60 8.42 -3.35
N ASN A 85 -6.71 7.67 -2.70
CA ASN A 85 -5.51 7.12 -3.32
C ASN A 85 -5.72 5.64 -3.66
N ILE A 86 -5.14 5.20 -4.77
CA ILE A 86 -5.16 3.79 -5.14
C ILE A 86 -4.22 3.03 -4.20
N PRO A 87 -4.67 1.97 -3.50
CA PRO A 87 -3.79 1.14 -2.68
C PRO A 87 -2.61 0.58 -3.47
N HIS A 88 -1.46 0.47 -2.83
CA HIS A 88 -0.25 -0.06 -3.47
C HIS A 88 -0.45 -1.47 -4.03
N SER A 89 -1.24 -2.33 -3.38
CA SER A 89 -1.56 -3.67 -3.86
C SER A 89 -2.13 -3.68 -5.28
N TYR A 90 -3.02 -2.74 -5.63
CA TYR A 90 -3.56 -2.61 -6.99
C TYR A 90 -2.50 -2.13 -7.98
N LEU A 91 -1.63 -1.20 -7.58
CA LEU A 91 -0.54 -0.71 -8.42
C LEU A 91 0.51 -1.80 -8.66
N TYR A 92 0.76 -2.64 -7.66
CA TYR A 92 1.73 -3.75 -7.77
C TYR A 92 1.25 -4.81 -8.74
N ALA A 93 -0.03 -5.18 -8.72
CA ALA A 93 -0.60 -6.14 -9.64
C ALA A 93 -0.48 -5.66 -11.10
N GLU A 94 -0.81 -4.40 -11.37
CA GLU A 94 -0.66 -3.82 -12.72
C GLU A 94 0.81 -3.74 -13.15
N ALA A 95 1.72 -3.36 -12.23
CA ALA A 95 3.14 -3.28 -12.52
C ALA A 95 3.74 -4.67 -12.82
N ALA A 96 3.36 -5.70 -12.06
CA ALA A 96 3.80 -7.08 -12.27
C ALA A 96 3.30 -7.63 -13.62
N ASP A 97 2.03 -7.41 -13.96
CA ASP A 97 1.46 -7.83 -15.24
C ASP A 97 2.17 -7.14 -16.42
N ARG A 98 2.42 -5.84 -16.34
CA ARG A 98 3.19 -5.10 -17.35
C ARG A 98 4.62 -5.63 -17.45
N PHE A 99 5.28 -5.87 -16.32
CA PHE A 99 6.64 -6.42 -16.29
C PHE A 99 6.71 -7.74 -17.06
N ILE A 100 5.79 -8.67 -16.78
CA ILE A 100 5.74 -9.98 -17.44
C ILE A 100 5.53 -9.82 -18.95
N ARG A 101 4.62 -8.96 -19.40
CA ARG A 101 4.38 -8.72 -20.82
C ARG A 101 5.61 -8.19 -21.57
N TYR A 102 6.41 -7.36 -20.93
CA TYR A 102 7.62 -6.78 -21.54
C TYR A 102 8.88 -7.63 -21.32
N LEU A 103 8.81 -8.66 -20.50
CA LEU A 103 9.95 -9.51 -20.19
C LEU A 103 10.43 -10.28 -21.43
N GLY A 104 9.54 -10.80 -22.25
CA GLY A 104 9.86 -11.66 -23.41
C GLY A 104 10.57 -12.93 -22.95
N ASN A 105 11.66 -13.31 -23.65
CA ASN A 105 12.46 -14.51 -23.36
C ASN A 105 13.65 -14.23 -22.41
N ARG A 106 13.67 -13.06 -21.75
CA ARG A 106 14.77 -12.69 -20.85
C ARG A 106 14.67 -13.42 -19.53
N LYS A 107 15.84 -13.74 -18.94
CA LYS A 107 15.92 -14.30 -17.59
C LYS A 107 15.67 -13.21 -16.55
N VAL A 108 15.04 -13.57 -15.45
CA VAL A 108 14.84 -12.68 -14.30
C VAL A 108 15.78 -13.08 -13.19
N VAL A 109 16.49 -12.12 -12.64
CA VAL A 109 17.39 -12.32 -11.50
C VAL A 109 17.07 -11.29 -10.42
N PHE A 110 16.58 -11.74 -9.28
CA PHE A 110 16.40 -10.91 -8.09
C PHE A 110 17.73 -10.74 -7.37
N LEU A 111 18.08 -9.49 -7.12
CA LEU A 111 19.30 -9.13 -6.39
C LEU A 111 18.91 -8.63 -5.00
N SER A 112 19.12 -9.45 -3.98
CA SER A 112 18.77 -9.11 -2.60
C SER A 112 20.01 -8.68 -1.83
N HIS A 113 19.93 -7.49 -1.22
CA HIS A 113 20.93 -7.04 -0.25
C HIS A 113 20.46 -7.38 1.17
N THR A 114 21.38 -7.73 2.05
CA THR A 114 21.09 -7.91 3.47
C THR A 114 21.52 -6.68 4.27
N PRO A 115 20.62 -6.06 5.07
CA PRO A 115 19.24 -6.45 5.39
C PRO A 115 18.23 -6.12 4.28
N GLU A 116 17.20 -6.96 4.14
CA GLU A 116 16.10 -6.72 3.19
C GLU A 116 15.30 -5.46 3.58
N GLU A 117 14.91 -4.66 2.59
CA GLU A 117 14.06 -3.49 2.81
C GLU A 117 12.58 -3.92 2.97
N PRO A 118 11.96 -3.67 4.14
CA PRO A 118 10.59 -4.11 4.41
C PRO A 118 9.56 -3.57 3.41
N ASP A 119 9.77 -2.34 2.93
CA ASP A 119 8.81 -1.66 2.04
C ASP A 119 8.72 -2.27 0.64
N LYS A 120 9.74 -3.00 0.22
CA LYS A 120 9.77 -3.68 -1.09
C LYS A 120 9.22 -5.11 -1.03
N ARG A 121 9.10 -5.69 0.16
CA ARG A 121 8.76 -7.11 0.35
C ARG A 121 7.46 -7.50 -0.34
N ASP A 122 6.41 -6.71 -0.16
CA ASP A 122 5.07 -7.00 -0.68
C ASP A 122 5.05 -6.96 -2.21
N PHE A 123 5.71 -5.94 -2.80
CA PHE A 123 5.84 -5.85 -4.25
C PHE A 123 6.65 -7.01 -4.84
N ILE A 124 7.79 -7.33 -4.24
CA ILE A 124 8.66 -8.42 -4.71
C ILE A 124 7.97 -9.77 -4.55
N GLY A 125 7.27 -9.99 -3.43
CA GLY A 125 6.46 -11.18 -3.21
C GLY A 125 5.39 -11.34 -4.30
N GLY A 126 4.60 -10.31 -4.53
CA GLY A 126 3.57 -10.31 -5.58
C GLY A 126 4.15 -10.51 -6.99
N LEU A 127 5.31 -9.91 -7.29
CA LEU A 127 5.98 -10.12 -8.58
C LEU A 127 6.45 -11.57 -8.77
N LYS A 128 6.98 -12.20 -7.73
CA LYS A 128 7.37 -13.63 -7.77
C LYS A 128 6.16 -14.53 -7.98
N GLU A 129 5.06 -14.28 -7.27
CA GLU A 129 3.81 -15.03 -7.45
C GLU A 129 3.28 -14.93 -8.89
N GLU A 130 3.36 -13.76 -9.51
CA GLU A 130 2.95 -13.57 -10.91
C GLU A 130 3.89 -14.29 -11.89
N LEU A 131 5.21 -14.29 -11.64
CA LEU A 131 6.18 -15.07 -12.43
C LEU A 131 5.92 -16.57 -12.33
N ASP A 132 5.64 -17.07 -11.12
CA ASP A 132 5.30 -18.48 -10.88
C ASP A 132 3.99 -18.86 -11.60
N ARG A 133 2.98 -18.02 -11.55
CA ARG A 133 1.70 -18.19 -12.26
C ARG A 133 1.88 -18.23 -13.77
N ALA A 134 2.80 -17.41 -14.28
CA ALA A 134 3.16 -17.38 -15.70
C ALA A 134 4.15 -18.49 -16.09
N HIS A 135 4.58 -19.36 -15.17
CA HIS A 135 5.59 -20.39 -15.36
C HIS A 135 6.95 -19.85 -15.86
N ILE A 136 7.30 -18.65 -15.42
CA ILE A 136 8.58 -18.00 -15.75
C ILE A 136 9.57 -18.26 -14.61
N ALA A 137 10.65 -19.00 -14.93
CA ALA A 137 11.72 -19.26 -13.97
C ALA A 137 12.53 -17.99 -13.68
N TYR A 138 12.93 -17.82 -12.43
CA TYR A 138 13.80 -16.74 -11.98
C TYR A 138 14.90 -17.26 -11.06
N HIS A 139 15.95 -16.49 -10.90
CA HIS A 139 17.04 -16.75 -9.97
C HIS A 139 17.07 -15.70 -8.87
N GLU A 140 17.57 -16.10 -7.70
CA GLU A 140 17.78 -15.18 -6.58
C GLU A 140 19.26 -15.17 -6.20
N ILE A 141 19.85 -13.99 -6.17
CA ILE A 141 21.22 -13.79 -5.71
C ILE A 141 21.16 -12.92 -4.46
N LYS A 142 21.61 -13.47 -3.34
CA LYS A 142 21.78 -12.71 -2.10
C LYS A 142 23.23 -12.30 -1.97
N PHE A 143 23.46 -11.03 -1.73
CA PHE A 143 24.81 -10.52 -1.54
C PHE A 143 24.89 -9.68 -0.24
N GLY A 144 26.05 -9.77 0.42
CA GLY A 144 26.41 -8.90 1.53
C GLY A 144 27.06 -7.62 1.02
N ASN A 145 28.16 -7.20 1.65
CA ASN A 145 28.90 -6.00 1.23
C ASN A 145 29.69 -6.20 -0.09
N GLU A 146 29.88 -7.44 -0.53
CA GLU A 146 30.57 -7.77 -1.78
C GLU A 146 29.75 -8.78 -2.58
N LEU A 147 29.60 -8.51 -3.87
CA LEU A 147 28.99 -9.43 -4.83
C LEU A 147 30.03 -10.49 -5.21
N ASN A 148 29.82 -11.76 -4.82
CA ASN A 148 30.69 -12.83 -5.25
C ASN A 148 30.36 -13.21 -6.70
N LEU A 149 31.17 -12.72 -7.64
CA LEU A 149 30.95 -12.88 -9.08
C LEU A 149 31.16 -14.33 -9.58
N LEU A 150 31.82 -15.18 -8.80
CA LEU A 150 32.21 -16.54 -9.24
C LEU A 150 31.01 -17.49 -9.38
N ASP A 151 29.92 -17.28 -8.63
CA ASP A 151 28.70 -18.09 -8.72
C ASP A 151 27.77 -17.63 -9.86
N GLN A 152 28.16 -16.60 -10.59
CA GLN A 152 27.27 -15.89 -11.52
C GLN A 152 27.57 -16.16 -12.99
N ASP A 153 28.74 -16.75 -13.31
CA ASP A 153 29.17 -16.96 -14.69
C ASP A 153 28.16 -17.79 -15.50
N SER A 154 27.49 -18.76 -14.89
CA SER A 154 26.46 -19.57 -15.55
C SER A 154 25.16 -18.80 -15.82
N ILE A 155 24.84 -17.82 -14.98
CA ILE A 155 23.65 -16.97 -15.13
C ILE A 155 23.89 -15.91 -16.20
N LEU A 156 25.11 -15.33 -16.21
CA LEU A 156 25.50 -14.25 -17.13
C LEU A 156 25.89 -14.75 -18.52
N ALA A 157 26.21 -16.03 -18.69
CA ALA A 157 26.65 -16.62 -19.96
C ALA A 157 25.51 -16.75 -21.00
N ASP A 158 24.26 -16.46 -20.65
CA ASP A 158 23.13 -16.61 -21.56
C ASP A 158 22.92 -15.37 -22.45
N ALA A 159 22.89 -15.60 -23.75
CA ALA A 159 22.69 -14.55 -24.76
C ALA A 159 21.26 -13.99 -24.84
N SER A 160 20.28 -14.58 -24.12
CA SER A 160 18.87 -14.15 -24.19
C SER A 160 18.61 -12.81 -23.49
N GLY A 161 19.57 -12.33 -22.74
CA GLY A 161 19.47 -11.12 -21.93
C GLY A 161 18.91 -11.40 -20.52
N ILE A 162 19.28 -10.54 -19.61
CA ILE A 162 18.92 -10.66 -18.19
C ILE A 162 18.25 -9.38 -17.73
N VAL A 163 17.20 -9.52 -16.93
CA VAL A 163 16.56 -8.43 -16.20
C VAL A 163 16.90 -8.59 -14.73
N PHE A 164 17.63 -7.62 -14.18
CA PHE A 164 17.93 -7.57 -12.76
C PHE A 164 16.86 -6.79 -12.03
N VAL A 165 16.31 -7.37 -10.95
CA VAL A 165 15.33 -6.76 -10.07
C VAL A 165 15.99 -6.57 -8.71
N PRO A 166 16.37 -5.33 -8.32
CA PRO A 166 16.93 -5.06 -7.00
C PRO A 166 15.81 -5.14 -5.94
N THR A 167 16.08 -5.84 -4.84
CA THR A 167 15.12 -6.07 -3.76
C THR A 167 15.62 -5.52 -2.44
#